data_bc31b2a4c0f4e182742c8d766524b0ed
#
_entry.id   bc31b2a4c0f4e182742c8d766524b0ed
#
_cell.length_a   1.000
_cell.length_b   1.000
_cell.length_c   1.000
_cell.angle_alpha   90.00
_cell.angle_beta   90.00
_cell.angle_gamma   90.00
#
_symmetry.space_group_name_H-M   'P 1'
#
loop_
_entity.id
_entity.type
_entity.pdbx_description
1 polymer ?
#
loop_
_entity_poly.entity_id
_entity_poly.type
_entity_poly.pdbx_seq_one_letter_code
_entity_poly.pdbx_strand_id
1 'polypeptide(L)'
;MCSSDLRVPAGKVVEVFNTTLHYTPCMVDDGGFQVMVALPAGTNGPRPEAAADMPAVGDSYCYWKADKWVLCHADSPKAAEGGYVGLVGKNLDITCD
;
A
#
# COMPACT_ATOMS: atom_id res chain seq x y z
N MET A 1 10.89 7.07 8.58
CA MET A 1 10.77 6.13 7.43
C MET A 1 11.00 6.93 6.17
N CYS A 2 11.97 6.55 5.35
CA CYS A 2 12.21 7.22 4.07
C CYS A 2 11.32 6.59 2.99
N SER A 3 10.69 7.40 2.16
CA SER A 3 10.01 6.97 0.95
C SER A 3 10.92 7.19 -0.25
N SER A 4 10.80 6.35 -1.26
CA SER A 4 11.49 6.52 -2.54
C SER A 4 10.59 6.10 -3.69
N ASP A 5 10.75 6.81 -4.81
CA ASP A 5 10.06 6.50 -6.05
C ASP A 5 10.96 5.61 -6.90
N LEU A 6 10.39 4.54 -7.43
CA LEU A 6 11.10 3.59 -8.28
C LEU A 6 10.49 3.59 -9.68
N ARG A 7 11.34 3.80 -10.68
CA ARG A 7 10.92 3.67 -12.08
C ARG A 7 11.02 2.21 -12.52
N VAL A 8 9.92 1.66 -12.97
CA VAL A 8 9.86 0.30 -13.54
C VAL A 8 9.72 0.40 -15.06
N PRO A 9 10.74 -0.01 -15.84
CA PRO A 9 10.63 -0.03 -17.30
C PRO A 9 9.58 -1.02 -17.79
N ALA A 10 8.97 -0.72 -18.94
CA ALA A 10 8.04 -1.65 -19.59
C ALA A 10 8.68 -3.02 -19.84
N GLY A 11 7.90 -4.08 -19.74
CA GLY A 11 8.37 -5.47 -19.93
C GLY A 11 9.15 -6.06 -18.76
N LYS A 12 9.25 -5.35 -17.63
CA LYS A 12 9.87 -5.88 -16.41
C LYS A 12 8.82 -6.43 -15.45
N VAL A 13 9.15 -7.56 -14.83
CA VAL A 13 8.40 -8.13 -13.72
C VAL A 13 9.05 -7.67 -12.42
N VAL A 14 8.25 -7.21 -11.49
CA VAL A 14 8.69 -6.79 -10.16
C VAL A 14 7.92 -7.59 -9.12
N GLU A 15 8.62 -8.18 -8.19
CA GLU A 15 8.05 -8.81 -7.02
C GLU A 15 8.27 -7.91 -5.81
N VAL A 16 7.22 -7.64 -5.06
CA VAL A 16 7.29 -6.96 -3.77
C VAL A 16 6.82 -7.92 -2.67
N PHE A 17 7.48 -7.88 -1.53
CA PHE A 17 7.03 -8.64 -0.38
C PHE A 17 5.67 -8.16 0.10
N ASN A 18 4.83 -9.04 0.63
CA ASN A 18 3.51 -8.69 1.13
C ASN A 18 3.54 -7.66 2.28
N THR A 19 4.63 -7.60 3.04
CA THR A 19 4.87 -6.61 4.09
C THR A 19 5.46 -5.29 3.60
N THR A 20 5.83 -5.19 2.32
CA THR A 20 6.38 -3.96 1.74
C THR A 20 5.28 -2.90 1.63
N LEU A 21 5.45 -1.82 2.37
CA LEU A 21 4.53 -0.68 2.28
C LEU A 21 4.80 0.08 0.97
N HIS A 22 3.85 0.04 0.07
CA HIS A 22 3.93 0.70 -1.23
C HIS A 22 2.58 1.27 -1.62
N TYR A 23 2.60 2.32 -2.44
CA TYR A 23 1.40 2.86 -3.06
C TYR A 23 1.20 2.28 -4.47
N THR A 24 0.08 2.61 -5.07
CA THR A 24 -0.24 2.14 -6.42
C THR A 24 0.76 2.67 -7.44
N PRO A 25 1.07 1.92 -8.51
CA PRO A 25 1.85 2.43 -9.61
C PRO A 25 1.18 3.68 -10.23
N CYS A 26 1.97 4.62 -10.70
CA CYS A 26 1.49 5.81 -11.37
C CYS A 26 2.19 6.02 -12.71
N MET A 27 1.57 6.80 -13.57
CA MET A 27 2.14 7.15 -14.86
C MET A 27 3.35 8.09 -14.71
N VAL A 28 4.27 8.03 -15.65
CA VAL A 28 5.43 8.92 -15.74
C VAL A 28 5.21 10.08 -16.69
N ASP A 29 4.18 9.97 -17.53
CA ASP A 29 3.75 10.98 -18.50
C ASP A 29 2.25 10.80 -18.84
N ASP A 30 1.71 11.67 -19.66
CA ASP A 30 0.28 11.68 -20.04
C ASP A 30 -0.15 10.49 -20.92
N GLY A 31 0.79 9.67 -21.38
CA GLY A 31 0.51 8.47 -22.16
C GLY A 31 -0.14 7.35 -21.38
N GLY A 32 -0.09 7.46 -20.07
CA GLY A 32 -0.62 6.41 -19.18
C GLY A 32 0.21 5.13 -19.19
N PHE A 33 -0.32 4.07 -18.63
CA PHE A 33 0.32 2.76 -18.60
C PHE A 33 -0.71 1.65 -18.37
N GLN A 34 -0.28 0.42 -18.60
CA GLN A 34 -0.99 -0.79 -18.20
C GLN A 34 -0.09 -1.65 -17.33
N VAL A 35 -0.66 -2.23 -16.30
CA VAL A 35 0.02 -3.16 -15.40
C VAL A 35 -0.88 -4.34 -15.08
N MET A 36 -0.31 -5.53 -15.10
CA MET A 36 -0.96 -6.73 -14.58
C MET A 36 -0.40 -7.02 -13.20
N VAL A 37 -1.29 -7.22 -12.25
CA VAL A 37 -0.93 -7.53 -10.85
C VAL A 37 -1.40 -8.94 -10.52
N ALA A 38 -0.49 -9.77 -10.02
CA ALA A 38 -0.80 -11.07 -9.48
C ALA A 38 -0.72 -11.03 -7.95
N LEU A 39 -1.79 -11.47 -7.30
CA LEU A 39 -1.91 -11.47 -5.84
C LEU A 39 -2.33 -12.87 -5.35
N PRO A 40 -1.99 -13.25 -4.10
CA PRO A 40 -2.55 -14.44 -3.49
C PRO A 40 -4.09 -14.41 -3.49
N ALA A 41 -4.70 -15.56 -3.64
CA ALA A 41 -6.15 -15.69 -3.54
C ALA A 41 -6.62 -15.24 -2.15
N GLY A 42 -7.70 -14.45 -2.10
CA GLY A 42 -8.23 -13.91 -0.85
C GLY A 42 -7.60 -12.58 -0.39
N THR A 43 -6.61 -12.05 -1.10
CA THR A 43 -6.06 -10.71 -0.81
C THR A 43 -7.19 -9.66 -0.76
N ASN A 44 -7.11 -8.74 0.19
CA ASN A 44 -8.13 -7.75 0.54
C ASN A 44 -9.42 -8.32 1.19
N GLY A 45 -9.47 -9.60 1.45
CA GLY A 45 -10.52 -10.20 2.26
C GLY A 45 -10.49 -9.73 3.72
N PRO A 46 -11.42 -10.21 4.55
CA PRO A 46 -11.43 -9.87 5.96
C PRO A 46 -10.13 -10.30 6.64
N ARG A 47 -9.71 -9.55 7.65
CA ARG A 47 -8.55 -9.93 8.46
C ARG A 47 -8.81 -11.31 9.09
N PRO A 48 -7.87 -12.27 8.97
CA PRO A 48 -8.04 -13.60 9.56
C PRO A 48 -8.22 -13.54 11.09
N GLU A 49 -9.09 -14.39 11.63
CA GLU A 49 -9.30 -14.46 13.08
C GLU A 49 -8.01 -14.78 13.84
N ALA A 50 -7.17 -15.65 13.29
CA ALA A 50 -5.86 -15.96 13.85
C ALA A 50 -4.93 -14.74 14.04
N ALA A 51 -5.22 -13.65 13.37
CA ALA A 51 -4.49 -12.39 13.50
C ALA A 51 -5.12 -11.42 14.53
N ALA A 52 -6.24 -11.79 15.14
CA ALA A 52 -6.92 -10.94 16.13
C ALA A 52 -6.03 -10.68 17.36
N ASP A 53 -5.28 -11.70 17.78
CA ASP A 53 -4.40 -11.67 18.94
C ASP A 53 -2.95 -11.31 18.60
N MET A 54 -2.69 -10.86 17.38
CA MET A 54 -1.34 -10.40 17.00
C MET A 54 -0.94 -9.21 17.87
N PRO A 55 0.24 -9.27 18.53
CA PRO A 55 0.70 -8.16 19.32
C PRO A 55 0.90 -6.92 18.41
N ALA A 56 0.43 -5.78 18.90
CA ALA A 56 0.58 -4.50 18.21
C ALA A 56 2.01 -3.96 18.38
N VAL A 57 2.98 -4.62 17.76
CA VAL A 57 4.41 -4.28 17.81
C VAL A 57 4.99 -4.21 16.40
N GLY A 58 5.89 -3.26 16.18
CA GLY A 58 6.54 -3.10 14.88
C GLY A 58 5.51 -2.93 13.75
N ASP A 59 5.71 -3.64 12.65
CA ASP A 59 4.89 -3.52 11.44
C ASP A 59 3.48 -4.11 11.59
N SER A 60 3.19 -4.84 12.67
CA SER A 60 1.87 -5.44 12.92
C SER A 60 0.75 -4.39 13.06
N TYR A 61 1.08 -3.16 13.46
CA TYR A 61 0.14 -2.04 13.46
C TYR A 61 -0.46 -1.75 12.08
N CYS A 62 0.31 -2.00 11.03
CA CYS A 62 -0.10 -1.73 9.66
C CYS A 62 -0.93 -2.85 9.05
N TYR A 63 -1.04 -4.01 9.72
CA TYR A 63 -1.79 -5.16 9.20
C TYR A 63 -3.30 -4.86 9.22
N TRP A 64 -3.87 -4.68 8.05
CA TRP A 64 -5.22 -4.17 7.88
C TRP A 64 -6.24 -5.19 7.41
N LYS A 65 -5.93 -5.89 6.32
CA LYS A 65 -6.78 -6.93 5.71
C LYS A 65 -5.92 -8.14 5.34
N ALA A 66 -6.55 -9.23 4.90
CA ALA A 66 -5.82 -10.40 4.42
C ALA A 66 -4.77 -10.00 3.37
N ASP A 67 -3.53 -10.39 3.60
CA ASP A 67 -2.34 -10.08 2.78
C ASP A 67 -2.15 -8.57 2.49
N LYS A 68 -2.59 -7.71 3.41
CA LYS A 68 -2.50 -6.27 3.20
C LYS A 68 -2.11 -5.49 4.44
N TRP A 69 -1.04 -4.73 4.32
CA TRP A 69 -0.54 -3.76 5.29
C TRP A 69 -0.76 -2.35 4.77
N VAL A 70 -1.20 -1.44 5.62
CA VAL A 70 -1.50 -0.05 5.25
C VAL A 70 -0.94 0.91 6.29
N LEU A 71 -0.22 1.89 5.82
CA LEU A 71 0.19 3.08 6.55
C LEU A 71 -0.32 4.30 5.78
N CYS A 72 -1.12 5.15 6.42
CA CYS A 72 -1.78 6.24 5.73
C CYS A 72 -1.62 7.59 6.46
N HIS A 73 -1.92 8.66 5.73
CA HIS A 73 -2.09 10.01 6.28
C HIS A 73 -3.51 10.16 6.86
N ALA A 74 -3.68 11.04 7.85
CA ALA A 74 -4.98 11.27 8.48
C ALA A 74 -6.06 11.73 7.49
N ASP A 75 -5.68 12.48 6.47
CA ASP A 75 -6.59 12.98 5.41
C ASP A 75 -6.84 11.94 4.30
N SER A 76 -6.24 10.76 4.39
CA SER A 76 -6.46 9.70 3.41
C SER A 76 -7.80 9.02 3.63
N PRO A 77 -8.56 8.66 2.58
CA PRO A 77 -9.75 7.82 2.70
C PRO A 77 -9.49 6.51 3.45
N LYS A 78 -8.28 5.99 3.40
CA LYS A 78 -7.87 4.77 4.11
C LYS A 78 -7.92 4.91 5.63
N ALA A 79 -7.74 6.12 6.17
CA ALA A 79 -7.89 6.38 7.60
C ALA A 79 -9.33 6.13 8.05
N ALA A 80 -10.32 6.57 7.28
CA ALA A 80 -11.73 6.33 7.56
C ALA A 80 -12.13 4.84 7.44
N GLU A 81 -11.38 4.07 6.65
CA GLU A 81 -11.58 2.63 6.50
C GLU A 81 -10.84 1.79 7.56
N GLY A 82 -10.21 2.41 8.54
CA GLY A 82 -9.49 1.75 9.63
C GLY A 82 -8.02 1.45 9.36
N GLY A 83 -7.42 2.07 8.33
CA GLY A 83 -5.97 2.01 8.09
C GLY A 83 -5.19 2.71 9.20
N TYR A 84 -3.98 2.22 9.52
CA TYR A 84 -3.13 2.83 10.54
C TYR A 84 -2.62 4.20 10.11
N VAL A 85 -2.97 5.23 10.88
CA VAL A 85 -2.51 6.60 10.64
C VAL A 85 -1.12 6.79 11.25
N GLY A 86 -0.12 6.93 10.39
CA GLY A 86 1.27 7.08 10.82
C GLY A 86 2.12 7.96 9.88
N LEU A 87 1.52 8.50 8.81
CA LEU A 87 2.17 9.49 7.97
C LEU A 87 1.82 10.90 8.43
N VAL A 88 2.82 11.76 8.50
CA VAL A 88 2.70 13.16 8.91
C VAL A 88 3.27 14.08 7.84
N GLY A 89 2.83 15.32 7.83
CA GLY A 89 3.24 16.33 6.87
C GLY A 89 2.16 16.63 5.84
N LYS A 90 2.55 17.09 4.66
CA LYS A 90 1.60 17.36 3.59
C LYS A 90 1.18 16.05 2.92
N ASN A 91 -0.12 15.79 2.84
CA ASN A 91 -0.64 14.70 2.03
C ASN A 91 -0.49 15.06 0.55
N LEU A 92 0.42 14.36 -0.13
CA LEU A 92 0.75 14.65 -1.52
C LEU A 92 -0.30 14.02 -2.45
N ASP A 93 -0.81 14.82 -3.35
CA ASP A 93 -1.62 14.38 -4.47
C ASP A 93 -0.77 14.49 -5.75
N ILE A 94 -0.57 13.36 -6.43
CA ILE A 94 0.19 13.27 -7.68
C ILE A 94 -0.79 13.23 -8.86
N THR A 95 -1.72 14.14 -8.91
CA THR A 95 -2.49 14.35 -10.13
C THR A 95 -1.61 15.11 -11.11
N CYS A 96 -1.46 14.58 -12.31
CA CYS A 96 -0.85 15.30 -13.41
C CYS A 96 -1.79 16.45 -13.78
N ASP A 97 -1.36 17.66 -13.52
CA ASP A 97 -2.01 18.86 -14.02
C ASP A 97 -1.79 19.00 -15.53
#